data_6dfefd569a30d93c982495c31707fa41
#
_entry.id   6dfefd569a30d93c982495c31707fa41
#
_cell.length_a   1.000
_cell.length_b   1.000
_cell.length_c   1.000
_cell.angle_alpha   90.00
_cell.angle_beta   90.00
_cell.angle_gamma   90.00
#
_symmetry.space_group_name_H-M   'P 1'
#
loop_
_entity.id
_entity.type
_entity.pdbx_description
1 polymer ?
#
loop_
_entity_poly.entity_id
_entity_poly.type
_entity_poly.pdbx_seq_one_letter_code
_entity_poly.pdbx_strand_id
1 'polypeptide(L)' 'MDNTYSPVDLIIDRFGGVRKLARAIGRDPAAISRWKRLGTVPSAVQRRILEVAWERGMDVTAHDMIFGREIND' A
#
# COMPACT_ATOMS: atom_id res chain seq x y z
N MET A 1 -6.90 19.44 9.15
CA MET A 1 -7.29 18.16 8.55
C MET A 1 -6.10 17.56 7.82
N ASP A 2 -5.86 16.30 8.04
CA ASP A 2 -4.68 15.65 7.46
C ASP A 2 -4.94 15.28 6.00
N ASN A 3 -4.12 15.78 5.09
CA ASN A 3 -4.23 15.53 3.66
C ASN A 3 -3.21 14.49 3.19
N THR A 4 -2.99 13.48 4.01
CA THR A 4 -1.98 12.47 3.72
C THR A 4 -2.64 11.12 3.48
N TYR A 5 -2.30 10.47 2.38
CA TYR A 5 -2.57 9.04 2.24
C TYR A 5 -1.61 8.30 3.15
N SER A 6 -2.13 7.43 4.02
CA SER A 6 -1.26 6.50 4.72
C SER A 6 -0.64 5.55 3.70
N PRO A 7 0.49 4.91 4.04
CA PRO A 7 1.07 3.91 3.14
C PRO A 7 0.07 2.85 2.72
N VAL A 8 -0.76 2.38 3.65
CA VAL A 8 -1.74 1.33 3.36
C VAL A 8 -2.82 1.83 2.41
N ASP A 9 -3.38 3.01 2.69
CA ASP A 9 -4.44 3.56 1.84
C ASP A 9 -3.93 3.81 0.43
N LEU A 10 -2.69 4.28 0.31
CA LEU A 10 -2.08 4.52 -0.99
C LEU A 10 -1.98 3.23 -1.81
N ILE A 11 -1.44 2.17 -1.23
CA ILE A 11 -1.28 0.93 -1.98
C ILE A 11 -2.61 0.25 -2.28
N ILE A 12 -3.57 0.34 -1.37
CA ILE A 12 -4.92 -0.18 -1.64
C ILE A 12 -5.49 0.53 -2.87
N ASP A 13 -5.37 1.84 -2.91
CA ASP A 13 -5.86 2.63 -4.03
C ASP A 13 -5.15 2.25 -5.34
N ARG A 14 -3.83 2.18 -5.31
CA ARG A 14 -3.03 1.88 -6.50
C ARG A 14 -3.32 0.48 -7.05
N PHE A 15 -3.58 -0.50 -6.18
CA PHE A 15 -3.86 -1.87 -6.60
C PHE A 15 -5.34 -2.09 -6.93
N GLY A 16 -6.20 -1.13 -6.62
CA GLY A 16 -7.61 -1.20 -6.99
C GLY A 16 -8.51 -1.84 -5.94
N GLY A 17 -8.05 -1.95 -4.70
CA GLY A 17 -8.85 -2.45 -3.59
C GLY A 17 -8.14 -3.50 -2.76
N VAL A 18 -8.69 -3.77 -1.58
CA VAL A 18 -8.10 -4.70 -0.61
C VAL A 18 -7.90 -6.09 -1.19
N ARG A 19 -8.92 -6.63 -1.85
CA ARG A 19 -8.85 -7.99 -2.40
C ARG A 19 -7.84 -8.09 -3.54
N LYS A 20 -7.79 -7.08 -4.39
CA LYS A 20 -6.83 -7.07 -5.49
C LYS A 20 -5.40 -6.99 -4.96
N LEU A 21 -5.17 -6.16 -3.96
CA LEU A 21 -3.86 -6.07 -3.32
C LEU A 21 -3.47 -7.41 -2.69
N ALA A 22 -4.38 -7.99 -1.92
CA ALA A 22 -4.13 -9.27 -1.25
C ALA A 22 -3.75 -10.35 -2.25
N ARG A 23 -4.49 -10.45 -3.34
CA ARG A 23 -4.23 -11.43 -4.39
C ARG A 23 -2.87 -11.18 -5.06
N ALA A 24 -2.54 -9.93 -5.30
CA ALA A 24 -1.30 -9.56 -5.98
C ALA A 24 -0.05 -9.96 -5.19
N ILE A 25 -0.13 -9.86 -3.86
CA ILE A 25 1.03 -10.16 -3.01
C ILE A 25 0.92 -11.50 -2.29
N GLY A 26 -0.15 -12.26 -2.52
CA GLY A 26 -0.33 -13.57 -1.92
C GLY A 26 -0.63 -13.54 -0.43
N ARG A 27 -1.41 -12.55 0.02
CA ARG A 27 -1.78 -12.41 1.43
C ARG A 27 -3.29 -12.49 1.59
N ASP A 28 -3.72 -12.79 2.82
CA ASP A 28 -5.12 -12.80 3.17
C ASP A 28 -5.67 -11.36 3.22
N PRO A 29 -6.86 -11.10 2.67
CA PRO A 29 -7.47 -9.76 2.77
C PRO A 29 -7.58 -9.25 4.21
N ALA A 30 -7.76 -10.15 5.17
CA ALA A 30 -7.82 -9.76 6.59
C ALA A 30 -6.51 -9.12 7.06
N ALA A 31 -5.37 -9.56 6.52
CA ALA A 31 -4.09 -8.96 6.85
C ALA A 31 -4.04 -7.50 6.37
N ILE A 32 -4.52 -7.25 5.14
CA ILE A 32 -4.54 -5.90 4.57
C ILE A 32 -5.45 -5.00 5.43
N SER A 33 -6.60 -5.51 5.83
CA SER A 33 -7.53 -4.75 6.68
C SER A 33 -6.91 -4.39 8.02
N ARG A 34 -6.09 -5.28 8.57
CA ARG A 34 -5.36 -5.01 9.81
C ARG A 34 -4.34 -3.89 9.60
N TRP A 35 -3.59 -3.92 8.49
CA TRP A 35 -2.63 -2.86 8.16
C TRP A 35 -3.34 -1.53 8.00
N LYS A 36 -4.52 -1.54 7.37
CA LYS A 36 -5.31 -0.32 7.19
C LYS A 36 -5.68 0.30 8.54
N ARG A 37 -6.09 -0.53 9.48
CA ARG A 37 -6.45 -0.07 10.81
C ARG A 37 -5.24 0.51 11.55
N LEU A 38 -4.05 -0.09 11.35
CA LEU A 38 -2.82 0.36 11.99
C LEU A 38 -2.17 1.53 11.24
N GLY A 39 -2.50 1.71 9.97
CA GLY A 39 -1.93 2.78 9.15
C GLY A 39 -0.53 2.51 8.65
N THR A 40 -0.02 1.29 8.82
CA THR A 40 1.34 0.94 8.41
C THR A 40 1.37 -0.39 7.69
N VAL A 41 2.37 -0.55 6.82
CA VAL A 41 2.63 -1.82 6.14
C VAL A 41 3.81 -2.48 6.83
N PRO A 42 3.69 -3.76 7.24
CA PRO A 42 4.81 -4.45 7.86
C PRO A 42 6.04 -4.43 6.96
N SER A 43 7.20 -4.18 7.56
CA SER A 43 8.43 -4.07 6.79
C SER A 43 8.72 -5.35 5.98
N ALA A 44 8.32 -6.49 6.50
CA ALA A 44 8.54 -7.77 5.84
C ALA A 44 7.86 -7.89 4.48
N VAL A 45 6.79 -7.13 4.23
CA VAL A 45 6.06 -7.20 2.96
C VAL A 45 6.25 -5.96 2.09
N GLN A 46 6.89 -4.93 2.58
CA GLN A 46 7.09 -3.69 1.82
C GLN A 46 7.82 -3.94 0.51
N ARG A 47 8.91 -4.69 0.56
CA ARG A 47 9.69 -5.01 -0.62
C ARG A 47 8.87 -5.75 -1.66
N ARG A 48 8.09 -6.72 -1.22
CA ARG A 48 7.24 -7.51 -2.13
C ARG A 48 6.22 -6.62 -2.85
N ILE A 49 5.60 -5.72 -2.10
CA ILE A 49 4.63 -4.81 -2.67
C ILE A 49 5.28 -3.90 -3.71
N LEU A 50 6.46 -3.35 -3.38
CA LEU A 50 7.18 -2.49 -4.32
C LEU A 50 7.57 -3.24 -5.60
N GLU A 51 8.06 -4.47 -5.46
CA GLU A 51 8.44 -5.27 -6.62
C GLU A 51 7.25 -5.51 -7.55
N VAL A 52 6.10 -5.89 -6.98
CA VAL A 52 4.89 -6.12 -7.77
C VAL A 52 4.39 -4.83 -8.41
N ALA A 53 4.40 -3.73 -7.65
CA ALA A 53 3.96 -2.44 -8.17
C ALA A 53 4.82 -1.99 -9.36
N TRP A 54 6.13 -2.14 -9.23
CA TRP A 54 7.05 -1.75 -10.31
C TRP A 54 6.90 -2.64 -11.54
N GLU A 55 6.70 -3.94 -11.34
CA GLU A 55 6.43 -4.86 -12.45
C GLU A 55 5.18 -4.45 -13.24
N ARG A 56 4.20 -3.89 -12.54
CA ARG A 56 2.94 -3.47 -13.16
C ARG A 56 2.93 -2.01 -13.60
N GLY A 57 4.06 -1.31 -13.44
CA GLY A 57 4.16 0.09 -13.83
C GLY A 57 3.36 1.03 -12.94
N MET A 58 3.11 0.63 -11.71
CA MET A 58 2.37 1.46 -10.76
C MET A 58 3.25 2.53 -10.15
N ASP A 59 2.64 3.68 -9.88
CA ASP A 59 3.32 4.82 -9.26
C ASP A 59 3.35 4.66 -7.74
N VAL A 60 4.29 3.86 -7.25
CA VAL A 60 4.52 3.64 -5.81
C VAL A 60 6.01 3.67 -5.56
N THR A 61 6.45 4.48 -4.61
CA THR A 61 7.87 4.60 -4.28
C THR A 61 8.15 4.02 -2.89
N ALA A 62 9.42 3.80 -2.59
CA ALA A 62 9.83 3.37 -1.25
C ALA A 62 9.43 4.41 -0.19
N HIS A 63 9.51 5.70 -0.54
CA HIS A 63 9.08 6.78 0.34
C HIS A 63 7.59 6.65 0.67
N ASP A 64 6.76 6.33 -0.32
CA ASP A 64 5.33 6.15 -0.14
C ASP A 64 5.03 5.02 0.84
N MET A 65 5.84 3.95 0.80
CA MET A 65 5.64 2.79 1.67
C MET A 65 5.92 3.09 3.13
N ILE A 66 6.73 4.10 3.41
CA ILE A 66 7.12 4.44 4.78
C ILE A 66 6.30 5.61 5.30
N PHE A 67 6.15 6.64 4.50
CA PHE A 67 5.55 7.91 4.92
C PHE A 67 4.16 8.17 4.34
N GLY A 68 3.77 7.42 3.33
CA GLY A 68 2.57 7.76 2.59
C GLY A 68 2.84 8.91 1.64
N ARG A 69 1.80 9.53 1.16
CA ARG A 69 1.92 10.64 0.21
C ARG A 69 0.89 11.71 0.53
N GLU A 70 1.29 12.95 0.47
CA GLU A 70 0.35 14.06 0.63
C GLU A 70 -0.62 14.10 -0.55
N ILE A 71 -1.88 14.34 -0.24
CA ILE A 71 -2.93 14.47 -1.23
C ILE A 71 -3.08 15.95 -1.55
N ASN A 72 -2.02 16.57 -1.89
CA ASN A 72 -1.99 18.01 -1.99
C ASN A 72 -1.60 18.41 -3.40
N ASP A 73 -2.33 19.26 -3.97
CA ASP A 73 -2.04 19.71 -5.33
C ASP A 73 -1.05 20.85 -5.35
#